data_895c88a052559f4b4294ecf1b7565ef0
#
_entry.id   895c88a052559f4b4294ecf1b7565ef0
#
_cell.length_a   1.000
_cell.length_b   1.000
_cell.length_c   1.000
_cell.angle_alpha   90.00
_cell.angle_beta   90.00
_cell.angle_gamma   90.00
#
_symmetry.space_group_name_H-M   'P 1'
#
loop_
_entity.id
_entity.type
_entity.pdbx_description
1 polymer ?
#
loop_
_entity_poly.entity_id
_entity_poly.type
_entity_poly.pdbx_seq_one_letter_code
_entity_poly.pdbx_strand_id
1 'polypeptide(L)'
;ARSEARTWSRPAARPAAREVPPAPAPADETPKPPSESIFRRAGRRLARLWVRGEAVKRRTAMAGQQALTRMAQRPADEPPQLSTGTLLFIAVAVPLVIVAMAVTVYMRNGEGKQHQAMLVQASEYVRLAVDQDDPALRRTNWEQALQWIDQADQYGQSEESLALRIQAQAAIDLMDGVQRIDYQPASQQPFSQSVNIVKMTAGYDGDIYGLDSSTGRIVRLIFERPAYRVDEHFLCGPGAPGADMLIDGPLVDLAALPRDNGHSPATVMGIDQQGNILFCGPNMAPESITLIPPDAGWVNLADVTVASGTLYVLDIQLPAVWRYRGNGVDFVQAPRLYFDEQVPPLGDVVSLAVYGDDLF
;
A
#
# COMPACT_ATOMS: atom_id res chain seq x y z
N ALA A 1 -58.36 -38.40 33.32
CA ALA A 1 -57.42 -38.19 32.21
C ALA A 1 -56.03 -38.27 32.81
N ARG A 2 -55.28 -39.36 32.51
CA ARG A 2 -53.96 -39.66 33.04
C ARG A 2 -52.90 -38.88 32.23
N SER A 3 -52.05 -38.14 32.95
CA SER A 3 -50.83 -37.48 32.44
C SER A 3 -49.71 -38.53 32.35
N GLU A 4 -49.26 -38.85 31.16
CA GLU A 4 -48.05 -39.64 30.94
C GLU A 4 -46.81 -38.73 30.92
N ALA A 5 -45.97 -38.88 31.95
CA ALA A 5 -44.65 -38.25 32.01
C ALA A 5 -43.66 -39.03 31.12
N ARG A 6 -43.18 -38.39 30.04
CA ARG A 6 -42.08 -38.92 29.24
C ARG A 6 -40.76 -38.71 29.98
N THR A 7 -40.19 -39.82 30.43
CA THR A 7 -38.79 -39.86 30.94
C THR A 7 -37.80 -39.77 29.77
N TRP A 8 -36.98 -38.73 29.78
CA TRP A 8 -35.86 -38.56 28.89
C TRP A 8 -34.69 -39.40 29.40
N SER A 9 -34.31 -40.45 28.65
CA SER A 9 -33.11 -41.24 28.87
C SER A 9 -31.87 -40.46 28.49
N ARG A 10 -30.92 -40.35 29.41
CA ARG A 10 -29.59 -39.76 29.18
C ARG A 10 -28.84 -40.53 28.06
N PRO A 11 -28.17 -39.86 27.12
CA PRO A 11 -27.25 -40.53 26.20
C PRO A 11 -26.02 -41.04 26.93
N ALA A 12 -25.56 -42.22 26.54
CA ALA A 12 -24.37 -42.90 27.08
C ALA A 12 -23.11 -42.07 26.87
N ALA A 13 -22.21 -42.12 27.85
CA ALA A 13 -20.91 -41.46 27.83
C ALA A 13 -20.07 -41.88 26.62
N ARG A 14 -19.57 -40.92 25.87
CA ARG A 14 -18.56 -41.12 24.84
C ARG A 14 -17.26 -41.64 25.46
N PRO A 15 -16.57 -42.60 24.87
CA PRO A 15 -15.25 -43.02 25.33
C PRO A 15 -14.23 -41.88 25.16
N ALA A 16 -13.37 -41.73 26.15
CA ALA A 16 -12.31 -40.76 26.22
C ALA A 16 -11.43 -40.78 24.93
N ALA A 17 -11.31 -39.62 24.30
CA ALA A 17 -10.40 -39.45 23.21
C ALA A 17 -8.96 -39.60 23.73
N ARG A 18 -8.22 -40.48 23.07
CA ARG A 18 -6.80 -40.73 23.28
C ARG A 18 -6.06 -39.42 22.98
N GLU A 19 -5.36 -38.85 23.96
CA GLU A 19 -4.48 -37.70 23.76
C GLU A 19 -3.41 -38.04 22.73
N VAL A 20 -3.47 -37.37 21.59
CA VAL A 20 -2.39 -37.32 20.59
C VAL A 20 -1.40 -36.29 21.10
N PRO A 21 -0.11 -36.62 21.28
CA PRO A 21 0.88 -35.63 21.65
C PRO A 21 0.94 -34.51 20.62
N PRO A 22 1.14 -33.25 21.04
CA PRO A 22 1.21 -32.13 20.12
C PRO A 22 2.38 -32.34 19.15
N ALA A 23 2.11 -32.15 17.85
CA ALA A 23 3.13 -32.12 16.84
C ALA A 23 4.17 -31.04 17.17
N PRO A 24 5.47 -31.29 16.93
CA PRO A 24 6.48 -30.26 17.14
C PRO A 24 6.15 -29.04 16.29
N ALA A 25 6.23 -27.86 16.90
CA ALA A 25 6.05 -26.60 16.23
C ALA A 25 6.96 -26.53 14.97
N PRO A 26 6.47 -26.03 13.84
CA PRO A 26 7.33 -25.80 12.68
C PRO A 26 8.45 -24.85 13.11
N ALA A 27 9.69 -25.28 12.86
CA ALA A 27 10.86 -24.45 13.06
C ALA A 27 10.63 -23.12 12.31
N ASP A 28 10.88 -22.04 13.02
CA ASP A 28 10.86 -20.67 12.51
C ASP A 28 11.86 -20.56 11.35
N GLU A 29 11.42 -20.91 10.14
CA GLU A 29 12.17 -20.64 8.92
C GLU A 29 12.08 -19.12 8.67
N THR A 30 13.01 -18.39 9.28
CA THR A 30 13.31 -17.03 8.84
C THR A 30 13.52 -17.08 7.32
N PRO A 31 12.77 -16.27 6.53
CA PRO A 31 12.95 -16.28 5.10
C PRO A 31 14.40 -15.95 4.78
N LYS A 32 15.11 -16.90 4.18
CA LYS A 32 16.46 -16.67 3.66
C LYS A 32 16.40 -15.46 2.74
N PRO A 33 17.20 -14.41 2.99
CA PRO A 33 17.26 -13.29 2.05
C PRO A 33 17.61 -13.85 0.66
N PRO A 34 17.00 -13.33 -0.41
CA PRO A 34 17.25 -13.79 -1.76
C PRO A 34 18.76 -13.75 -1.99
N SER A 35 19.30 -14.86 -2.49
CA SER A 35 20.74 -14.99 -2.75
C SER A 35 21.16 -13.84 -3.67
N GLU A 36 21.90 -12.89 -3.10
CA GLU A 36 22.49 -11.80 -3.90
C GLU A 36 23.31 -12.42 -5.02
N SER A 37 22.92 -12.15 -6.26
CA SER A 37 23.65 -12.61 -7.42
C SER A 37 25.12 -12.21 -7.28
N ILE A 38 26.03 -13.08 -7.70
CA ILE A 38 27.49 -12.87 -7.66
C ILE A 38 27.87 -11.52 -8.27
N PHE A 39 27.09 -11.04 -9.25
CA PHE A 39 27.22 -9.75 -9.93
C PHE A 39 26.94 -8.54 -9.02
N ARG A 40 25.96 -8.60 -8.08
CA ARG A 40 25.74 -7.52 -7.10
C ARG A 40 26.86 -7.41 -6.08
N ARG A 41 27.53 -8.51 -5.74
CA ARG A 41 28.72 -8.48 -4.86
C ARG A 41 29.93 -7.91 -5.57
N ALA A 42 30.12 -8.23 -6.84
CA ALA A 42 31.17 -7.64 -7.68
C ALA A 42 30.94 -6.14 -7.89
N GLY A 43 29.73 -5.72 -8.19
CA GLY A 43 29.37 -4.31 -8.36
C GLY A 43 29.62 -3.45 -7.10
N ARG A 44 29.29 -3.97 -5.90
CA ARG A 44 29.56 -3.25 -4.63
C ARG A 44 31.07 -3.18 -4.30
N ARG A 45 31.86 -4.16 -4.71
CA ARG A 45 33.34 -4.09 -4.57
C ARG A 45 33.95 -3.09 -5.55
N LEU A 46 33.45 -3.05 -6.78
CA LEU A 46 33.87 -2.05 -7.78
C LEU A 46 33.44 -0.63 -7.40
N ALA A 47 32.22 -0.43 -6.86
CA ALA A 47 31.78 0.86 -6.37
C ALA A 47 32.61 1.38 -5.20
N ARG A 48 33.06 0.51 -4.27
CA ARG A 48 33.98 0.89 -3.19
C ARG A 48 35.41 1.22 -3.68
N LEU A 49 35.85 0.61 -4.77
CA LEU A 49 37.08 0.96 -5.45
C LEU A 49 36.97 2.30 -6.18
N TRP A 50 35.77 2.60 -6.72
CA TRP A 50 35.49 3.88 -7.40
C TRP A 50 35.51 5.07 -6.43
N VAL A 51 34.86 4.94 -5.25
CA VAL A 51 34.89 5.98 -4.20
C VAL A 51 36.29 6.20 -3.62
N ARG A 52 37.12 5.15 -3.54
CA ARG A 52 38.56 5.30 -3.21
C ARG A 52 39.37 5.91 -4.36
N GLY A 53 38.92 5.80 -5.59
CA GLY A 53 39.54 6.38 -6.79
C GLY A 53 39.55 7.91 -6.81
N GLU A 54 38.55 8.58 -6.21
CA GLU A 54 38.53 10.06 -6.17
C GLU A 54 39.62 10.65 -5.26
N ALA A 55 39.94 9.99 -4.16
CA ALA A 55 41.09 10.41 -3.31
C ALA A 55 42.44 10.15 -3.98
N VAL A 56 42.51 9.15 -4.85
CA VAL A 56 43.72 8.84 -5.67
C VAL A 56 43.80 9.81 -6.84
N LYS A 57 42.67 10.22 -7.46
CA LYS A 57 42.65 11.21 -8.56
C LYS A 57 43.28 12.55 -8.17
N ARG A 58 43.09 13.06 -6.96
CA ARG A 58 43.70 14.31 -6.50
C ARG A 58 45.22 14.15 -6.28
N ARG A 59 45.71 12.98 -5.82
CA ARG A 59 47.13 12.71 -5.65
C ARG A 59 47.85 12.46 -6.97
N THR A 60 47.18 11.77 -7.92
CA THR A 60 47.77 11.52 -9.25
C THR A 60 47.77 12.76 -10.15
N ALA A 61 46.79 13.67 -10.02
CA ALA A 61 46.77 14.94 -10.72
C ALA A 61 47.94 15.85 -10.31
N MET A 62 48.25 15.94 -9.01
CA MET A 62 49.40 16.70 -8.53
C MET A 62 50.75 16.05 -8.93
N ALA A 63 50.84 14.71 -8.89
CA ALA A 63 52.00 13.99 -9.36
C ALA A 63 52.22 14.11 -10.89
N GLY A 64 51.09 14.12 -11.65
CA GLY A 64 51.10 14.33 -13.10
C GLY A 64 51.59 15.73 -13.50
N GLN A 65 51.12 16.78 -12.79
CA GLN A 65 51.62 18.15 -13.04
C GLN A 65 53.10 18.32 -12.70
N GLN A 66 53.56 17.72 -11.61
CA GLN A 66 55.00 17.74 -11.27
C GLN A 66 55.84 16.92 -12.25
N ALA A 67 55.29 15.85 -12.83
CA ALA A 67 55.98 15.07 -13.87
C ALA A 67 56.07 15.85 -15.18
N LEU A 68 54.99 16.55 -15.58
CA LEU A 68 54.95 17.39 -16.78
C LEU A 68 55.89 18.59 -16.68
N THR A 69 55.98 19.27 -15.53
CA THR A 69 56.93 20.36 -15.30
C THR A 69 58.37 19.89 -15.29
N ARG A 70 58.67 18.68 -14.81
CA ARG A 70 60.02 18.08 -14.89
C ARG A 70 60.40 17.64 -16.30
N MET A 71 59.44 17.21 -17.12
CA MET A 71 59.66 16.91 -18.56
C MET A 71 59.91 18.18 -19.40
N ALA A 72 59.22 19.29 -19.07
CA ALA A 72 59.43 20.57 -19.76
C ALA A 72 60.75 21.25 -19.48
N GLN A 73 61.46 20.86 -18.44
CA GLN A 73 62.79 21.42 -18.04
C GLN A 73 63.97 20.56 -18.45
N ARG A 74 63.82 19.48 -19.23
CA ARG A 74 64.93 18.66 -19.74
C ARG A 74 65.46 19.25 -21.05
N PRO A 75 66.83 19.34 -21.16
CA PRO A 75 67.45 19.70 -22.43
C PRO A 75 67.13 18.65 -23.50
N ALA A 76 67.00 19.08 -24.76
CA ALA A 76 66.44 18.34 -25.89
C ALA A 76 67.30 17.14 -26.41
N ASP A 77 68.43 16.81 -25.76
CA ASP A 77 69.41 15.88 -26.32
C ASP A 77 69.48 14.47 -25.70
N GLU A 78 68.57 14.12 -24.75
CA GLU A 78 68.51 12.75 -24.21
C GLU A 78 67.18 12.06 -24.50
N PRO A 79 67.17 10.86 -25.17
CA PRO A 79 65.93 10.10 -25.35
C PRO A 79 65.39 9.70 -23.97
N PRO A 80 64.05 9.79 -23.75
CA PRO A 80 63.43 9.47 -22.47
C PRO A 80 63.64 7.97 -22.16
N GLN A 81 64.59 7.66 -21.27
CA GLN A 81 64.72 6.30 -20.76
C GLN A 81 63.59 6.03 -19.76
N LEU A 82 62.50 5.41 -20.25
CA LEU A 82 61.44 4.88 -19.41
C LEU A 82 62.02 3.74 -18.58
N SER A 83 61.84 3.79 -17.26
CA SER A 83 62.31 2.69 -16.40
C SER A 83 61.65 1.38 -16.83
N THR A 84 62.39 0.27 -16.75
CA THR A 84 61.88 -1.08 -17.10
C THR A 84 60.58 -1.43 -16.37
N GLY A 85 60.38 -0.91 -15.14
CA GLY A 85 59.14 -1.06 -14.38
C GLY A 85 57.95 -0.29 -14.97
N THR A 86 58.20 0.92 -15.53
CA THR A 86 57.14 1.71 -16.20
C THR A 86 56.72 1.07 -17.52
N LEU A 87 57.67 0.52 -18.27
CA LEU A 87 57.37 -0.22 -19.51
C LEU A 87 56.58 -1.51 -19.23
N LEU A 88 56.95 -2.25 -18.20
CA LEU A 88 56.25 -3.46 -17.77
C LEU A 88 54.79 -3.11 -17.31
N PHE A 89 54.67 -2.02 -16.55
CA PHE A 89 53.33 -1.57 -16.11
C PHE A 89 52.41 -1.19 -17.28
N ILE A 90 52.95 -0.44 -18.26
CA ILE A 90 52.19 -0.05 -19.46
C ILE A 90 51.85 -1.30 -20.28
N ALA A 91 52.77 -2.24 -20.44
CA ALA A 91 52.55 -3.48 -21.20
C ALA A 91 51.42 -4.37 -20.63
N VAL A 92 51.17 -4.31 -19.31
CA VAL A 92 50.10 -5.06 -18.64
C VAL A 92 48.84 -4.22 -18.51
N ALA A 93 48.94 -2.95 -18.15
CA ALA A 93 47.79 -2.10 -17.87
C ALA A 93 47.00 -1.77 -19.12
N VAL A 94 47.67 -1.51 -20.26
CA VAL A 94 46.97 -1.16 -21.52
C VAL A 94 46.11 -2.30 -22.02
N PRO A 95 46.57 -3.56 -22.16
CA PRO A 95 45.73 -4.68 -22.56
C PRO A 95 44.54 -4.92 -21.58
N LEU A 96 44.76 -4.77 -20.27
CA LEU A 96 43.72 -4.91 -19.26
C LEU A 96 42.58 -3.87 -19.45
N VAL A 97 42.97 -2.62 -19.71
CA VAL A 97 41.99 -1.54 -19.98
C VAL A 97 41.23 -1.81 -21.26
N ILE A 98 41.90 -2.27 -22.33
CA ILE A 98 41.26 -2.61 -23.59
C ILE A 98 40.26 -3.76 -23.41
N VAL A 99 40.66 -4.82 -22.69
CA VAL A 99 39.74 -5.96 -22.40
C VAL A 99 38.57 -5.49 -21.56
N ALA A 100 38.79 -4.67 -20.53
CA ALA A 100 37.71 -4.13 -19.70
C ALA A 100 36.73 -3.28 -20.52
N MET A 101 37.22 -2.43 -21.42
CA MET A 101 36.38 -1.66 -22.34
C MET A 101 35.61 -2.58 -23.31
N ALA A 102 36.29 -3.55 -23.91
CA ALA A 102 35.66 -4.48 -24.84
C ALA A 102 34.55 -5.29 -24.19
N VAL A 103 34.77 -5.80 -22.95
CA VAL A 103 33.75 -6.51 -22.15
C VAL A 103 32.57 -5.59 -21.83
N THR A 104 32.83 -4.33 -21.42
CA THR A 104 31.76 -3.37 -21.10
C THR A 104 30.91 -3.04 -22.32
N VAL A 105 31.55 -2.81 -23.48
CA VAL A 105 30.83 -2.55 -24.76
C VAL A 105 30.05 -3.77 -25.21
N TYR A 106 30.65 -4.97 -25.09
CA TYR A 106 29.97 -6.21 -25.45
C TYR A 106 28.72 -6.48 -24.58
N MET A 107 28.83 -6.27 -23.26
CA MET A 107 27.70 -6.44 -22.36
C MET A 107 26.57 -5.43 -22.66
N ARG A 108 26.89 -4.14 -22.82
CA ARG A 108 25.91 -3.11 -23.17
C ARG A 108 25.20 -3.37 -24.50
N ASN A 109 25.95 -3.80 -25.52
CA ASN A 109 25.35 -4.17 -26.82
C ASN A 109 24.50 -5.44 -26.74
N GLY A 110 24.85 -6.39 -25.85
CA GLY A 110 24.06 -7.59 -25.58
C GLY A 110 22.74 -7.26 -24.92
N GLU A 111 22.74 -6.40 -23.90
CA GLU A 111 21.54 -5.96 -23.19
C GLU A 111 20.59 -5.20 -24.13
N GLY A 112 21.10 -4.31 -24.97
CA GLY A 112 20.28 -3.59 -25.95
C GLY A 112 19.61 -4.49 -26.99
N LYS A 113 20.26 -5.56 -27.43
CA LYS A 113 19.66 -6.53 -28.34
C LYS A 113 18.58 -7.37 -27.69
N GLN A 114 18.78 -7.75 -26.42
CA GLN A 114 17.78 -8.49 -25.65
C GLN A 114 16.55 -7.62 -25.38
N HIS A 115 16.74 -6.38 -24.97
CA HIS A 115 15.68 -5.39 -24.81
C HIS A 115 14.85 -5.27 -26.09
N GLN A 116 15.50 -5.05 -27.25
CA GLN A 116 14.80 -4.90 -28.52
C GLN A 116 14.06 -6.20 -28.94
N ALA A 117 14.65 -7.36 -28.72
CA ALA A 117 13.98 -8.63 -29.04
C ALA A 117 12.69 -8.83 -28.21
N MET A 118 12.69 -8.43 -26.92
CA MET A 118 11.50 -8.49 -26.08
C MET A 118 10.45 -7.47 -26.49
N LEU A 119 10.84 -6.25 -26.93
CA LEU A 119 9.89 -5.27 -27.44
C LEU A 119 9.24 -5.72 -28.76
N VAL A 120 9.96 -6.43 -29.61
CA VAL A 120 9.39 -7.04 -30.83
C VAL A 120 8.31 -8.06 -30.43
N GLN A 121 8.54 -8.90 -29.41
CA GLN A 121 7.51 -9.82 -28.90
C GLN A 121 6.32 -9.06 -28.32
N ALA A 122 6.57 -8.03 -27.51
CA ALA A 122 5.51 -7.20 -26.96
C ALA A 122 4.65 -6.57 -28.06
N SER A 123 5.26 -6.00 -29.09
CA SER A 123 4.55 -5.39 -30.22
C SER A 123 3.71 -6.40 -31.02
N GLU A 124 4.17 -7.63 -31.15
CA GLU A 124 3.39 -8.71 -31.79
C GLU A 124 2.15 -9.05 -30.97
N TYR A 125 2.26 -9.17 -29.63
CA TYR A 125 1.10 -9.37 -28.78
C TYR A 125 0.13 -8.20 -28.78
N VAL A 126 0.64 -6.97 -28.83
CA VAL A 126 -0.19 -5.76 -29.04
C VAL A 126 -0.98 -5.86 -30.36
N ARG A 127 -0.33 -6.24 -31.45
CA ARG A 127 -0.98 -6.43 -32.75
C ARG A 127 -2.06 -7.52 -32.68
N LEU A 128 -1.73 -8.68 -32.07
CA LEU A 128 -2.69 -9.77 -31.88
C LEU A 128 -3.88 -9.34 -31.03
N ALA A 129 -3.66 -8.52 -30.00
CA ALA A 129 -4.73 -7.99 -29.16
C ALA A 129 -5.66 -7.03 -29.90
N VAL A 130 -5.11 -6.18 -30.77
CA VAL A 130 -5.90 -5.23 -31.57
C VAL A 130 -6.78 -5.97 -32.59
N ASP A 131 -6.23 -7.00 -33.24
CA ASP A 131 -6.92 -7.77 -34.28
C ASP A 131 -7.88 -8.85 -33.71
N GLN A 132 -7.91 -9.05 -32.37
CA GLN A 132 -8.70 -10.11 -31.73
C GLN A 132 -10.13 -9.65 -31.43
N ASP A 133 -11.11 -10.41 -31.92
CA ASP A 133 -12.55 -10.16 -31.68
C ASP A 133 -13.02 -10.71 -30.33
N ASP A 134 -12.48 -11.85 -29.88
CA ASP A 134 -12.83 -12.46 -28.59
C ASP A 134 -12.29 -11.64 -27.43
N PRO A 135 -13.15 -11.11 -26.54
CA PRO A 135 -12.74 -10.26 -25.43
C PRO A 135 -11.77 -10.93 -24.45
N ALA A 136 -11.93 -12.25 -24.20
CA ALA A 136 -11.08 -12.98 -23.27
C ALA A 136 -9.68 -13.20 -23.85
N LEU A 137 -9.59 -13.58 -25.13
CA LEU A 137 -8.32 -13.72 -25.82
C LEU A 137 -7.64 -12.36 -26.04
N ARG A 138 -8.41 -11.32 -26.34
CA ARG A 138 -7.91 -9.94 -26.44
C ARG A 138 -7.25 -9.52 -25.15
N ARG A 139 -7.90 -9.74 -23.99
CA ARG A 139 -7.34 -9.45 -22.67
C ARG A 139 -6.04 -10.20 -22.45
N THR A 140 -6.03 -11.51 -22.70
CA THR A 140 -4.84 -12.36 -22.55
C THR A 140 -3.66 -11.82 -23.37
N ASN A 141 -3.91 -11.38 -24.60
CA ASN A 141 -2.87 -10.82 -25.48
C ASN A 141 -2.32 -9.49 -24.91
N TRP A 142 -3.17 -8.62 -24.36
CA TRP A 142 -2.70 -7.38 -23.71
C TRP A 142 -1.87 -7.67 -22.47
N GLU A 143 -2.26 -8.64 -21.65
CA GLU A 143 -1.51 -9.06 -20.47
C GLU A 143 -0.16 -9.68 -20.85
N GLN A 144 -0.09 -10.47 -21.93
CA GLN A 144 1.17 -11.01 -22.46
C GLN A 144 2.08 -9.88 -22.99
N ALA A 145 1.52 -8.87 -23.66
CA ALA A 145 2.28 -7.71 -24.08
C ALA A 145 2.94 -7.01 -22.89
N LEU A 146 2.19 -6.77 -21.82
CA LEU A 146 2.72 -6.16 -20.59
C LEU A 146 3.84 -6.99 -19.97
N GLN A 147 3.71 -8.32 -19.93
CA GLN A 147 4.75 -9.21 -19.42
C GLN A 147 6.06 -9.09 -20.22
N TRP A 148 5.98 -9.02 -21.54
CA TRP A 148 7.17 -8.83 -22.39
C TRP A 148 7.79 -7.44 -22.21
N ILE A 149 6.98 -6.40 -22.03
CA ILE A 149 7.45 -5.05 -21.71
C ILE A 149 8.17 -5.04 -20.35
N ASP A 150 7.61 -5.71 -19.33
CA ASP A 150 8.24 -5.83 -18.01
C ASP A 150 9.59 -6.54 -18.08
N GLN A 151 9.72 -7.56 -18.92
CA GLN A 151 11.00 -8.23 -19.15
C GLN A 151 11.99 -7.33 -19.90
N ALA A 152 11.52 -6.56 -20.90
CA ALA A 152 12.36 -5.60 -21.61
C ALA A 152 12.89 -4.52 -20.66
N ASP A 153 12.05 -3.96 -19.81
CA ASP A 153 12.40 -2.88 -18.88
C ASP A 153 13.44 -3.30 -17.81
N GLN A 154 13.67 -4.62 -17.61
CA GLN A 154 14.79 -5.11 -16.79
C GLN A 154 16.17 -4.74 -17.37
N TYR A 155 16.24 -4.50 -18.68
CA TYR A 155 17.46 -4.07 -19.39
C TYR A 155 17.53 -2.56 -19.60
N GLY A 156 16.49 -1.82 -19.17
CA GLY A 156 16.37 -0.36 -19.24
C GLY A 156 15.05 0.05 -19.90
N GLN A 157 14.51 1.17 -19.47
CA GLN A 157 13.31 1.74 -20.07
C GLN A 157 13.66 2.52 -21.34
N SER A 158 12.80 2.42 -22.36
CA SER A 158 12.88 3.19 -23.60
C SER A 158 11.56 3.94 -23.87
N GLU A 159 11.59 4.93 -24.75
CA GLU A 159 10.37 5.61 -25.19
C GLU A 159 9.38 4.63 -25.84
N GLU A 160 9.89 3.64 -26.56
CA GLU A 160 9.09 2.59 -27.19
C GLU A 160 8.42 1.69 -26.14
N SER A 161 9.16 1.23 -25.09
CA SER A 161 8.58 0.41 -24.01
C SER A 161 7.50 1.18 -23.24
N LEU A 162 7.69 2.47 -22.99
CA LEU A 162 6.69 3.32 -22.33
C LEU A 162 5.45 3.49 -23.20
N ALA A 163 5.59 3.74 -24.51
CA ALA A 163 4.47 3.89 -25.43
C ALA A 163 3.61 2.61 -25.50
N LEU A 164 4.25 1.44 -25.66
CA LEU A 164 3.56 0.15 -25.67
C LEU A 164 2.87 -0.15 -24.32
N ARG A 165 3.49 0.20 -23.21
CA ARG A 165 2.91 0.05 -21.87
C ARG A 165 1.66 0.90 -21.70
N ILE A 166 1.72 2.18 -22.07
CA ILE A 166 0.57 3.09 -22.00
C ILE A 166 -0.58 2.55 -22.86
N GLN A 167 -0.28 2.09 -24.07
CA GLN A 167 -1.29 1.52 -24.97
C GLN A 167 -1.95 0.26 -24.38
N ALA A 168 -1.15 -0.70 -23.90
CA ALA A 168 -1.65 -1.95 -23.35
C ALA A 168 -2.46 -1.71 -22.06
N GLN A 169 -1.96 -0.84 -21.19
CA GLN A 169 -2.64 -0.50 -19.94
C GLN A 169 -3.98 0.20 -20.19
N ALA A 170 -4.00 1.18 -21.12
CA ALA A 170 -5.24 1.88 -21.48
C ALA A 170 -6.29 0.94 -22.08
N ALA A 171 -5.86 -0.06 -22.86
CA ALA A 171 -6.77 -1.05 -23.42
C ALA A 171 -7.38 -1.96 -22.35
N ILE A 172 -6.59 -2.41 -21.37
CA ILE A 172 -7.08 -3.20 -20.23
C ILE A 172 -8.00 -2.34 -19.35
N ASP A 173 -7.60 -1.11 -19.04
CA ASP A 173 -8.40 -0.18 -18.25
C ASP A 173 -9.79 0.06 -18.89
N LEU A 174 -9.83 0.20 -20.21
CA LEU A 174 -11.09 0.35 -20.95
C LEU A 174 -11.98 -0.92 -20.84
N MET A 175 -11.39 -2.11 -20.89
CA MET A 175 -12.13 -3.37 -20.74
C MET A 175 -12.64 -3.56 -19.31
N ASP A 176 -11.91 -3.08 -18.31
CA ASP A 176 -12.27 -3.16 -16.89
C ASP A 176 -13.16 -2.00 -16.43
N GLY A 177 -13.44 -1.02 -17.30
CA GLY A 177 -14.16 0.20 -16.94
C GLY A 177 -13.38 1.10 -15.96
N VAL A 178 -12.05 0.96 -15.90
CA VAL A 178 -11.17 1.73 -15.03
C VAL A 178 -10.83 3.07 -15.68
N GLN A 179 -11.10 4.16 -14.98
CA GLN A 179 -10.63 5.48 -15.35
C GLN A 179 -9.47 5.89 -14.45
N ARG A 180 -8.26 6.00 -15.02
CA ARG A 180 -7.11 6.54 -14.27
C ARG A 180 -7.20 8.05 -14.25
N ILE A 181 -7.13 8.60 -13.06
CA ILE A 181 -7.07 10.06 -12.85
C ILE A 181 -5.67 10.44 -12.36
N ASP A 182 -5.18 11.58 -12.82
CA ASP A 182 -3.96 12.16 -12.27
C ASP A 182 -4.22 12.56 -10.82
N TYR A 183 -3.47 11.95 -9.90
CA TYR A 183 -3.59 12.33 -8.51
C TYR A 183 -2.76 13.60 -8.23
N GLN A 184 -3.31 14.46 -7.38
CA GLN A 184 -2.59 15.59 -6.83
C GLN A 184 -2.55 15.45 -5.30
N PRO A 185 -1.44 15.83 -4.65
CA PRO A 185 -1.39 15.82 -3.19
C PRO A 185 -2.54 16.67 -2.63
N ALA A 186 -3.38 16.07 -1.79
CA ALA A 186 -4.49 16.77 -1.17
C ALA A 186 -3.99 17.81 -0.17
N SER A 187 -2.87 17.55 0.51
CA SER A 187 -2.24 18.46 1.46
C SER A 187 -0.86 18.89 0.99
N GLN A 188 -0.54 20.17 1.15
CA GLN A 188 0.80 20.70 0.90
C GLN A 188 1.79 20.36 2.02
N GLN A 189 1.31 20.07 3.21
CA GLN A 189 2.13 19.64 4.33
C GLN A 189 1.92 18.16 4.59
N PRO A 190 2.99 17.35 4.61
CA PRO A 190 2.88 15.95 4.96
C PRO A 190 2.40 15.83 6.42
N PHE A 191 1.64 14.78 6.72
CA PHE A 191 1.41 14.38 8.10
C PHE A 191 2.75 14.12 8.81
N SER A 192 2.76 14.26 10.14
CA SER A 192 3.92 13.79 10.91
C SER A 192 4.16 12.28 10.65
N GLN A 193 5.39 11.82 10.75
CA GLN A 193 5.74 10.41 10.50
C GLN A 193 5.01 9.41 11.42
N SER A 194 4.42 9.90 12.52
CA SER A 194 3.67 9.09 13.46
C SER A 194 2.19 8.90 13.11
N VAL A 195 1.65 9.66 12.16
CA VAL A 195 0.23 9.57 11.76
C VAL A 195 0.06 8.45 10.74
N ASN A 196 -0.86 7.52 10.99
CA ASN A 196 -1.20 6.41 10.11
C ASN A 196 -2.71 6.40 9.81
N ILE A 197 -3.10 7.06 8.72
CA ILE A 197 -4.50 7.13 8.29
C ILE A 197 -4.89 5.81 7.64
N VAL A 198 -5.85 5.12 8.24
CA VAL A 198 -6.36 3.82 7.77
C VAL A 198 -7.72 3.90 7.11
N LYS A 199 -8.54 4.90 7.48
CA LYS A 199 -9.85 5.15 6.88
C LYS A 199 -10.07 6.65 6.70
N MET A 200 -10.86 7.02 5.69
CA MET A 200 -11.22 8.43 5.41
C MET A 200 -12.66 8.54 4.96
N THR A 201 -13.28 9.67 5.29
CA THR A 201 -14.58 10.06 4.77
C THR A 201 -14.63 11.55 4.47
N ALA A 202 -15.50 11.98 3.58
CA ALA A 202 -15.73 13.40 3.29
C ALA A 202 -17.01 13.86 3.99
N GLY A 203 -16.91 14.95 4.73
CA GLY A 203 -18.05 15.60 5.37
C GLY A 203 -18.89 16.43 4.38
N TYR A 204 -20.11 16.73 4.77
CA TYR A 204 -21.00 17.62 3.99
C TYR A 204 -20.46 19.07 3.94
N ASP A 205 -19.53 19.41 4.80
CA ASP A 205 -18.84 20.72 4.88
C ASP A 205 -17.71 20.85 3.85
N GLY A 206 -17.37 19.76 3.17
CA GLY A 206 -16.27 19.70 2.20
C GLY A 206 -14.92 19.36 2.83
N ASP A 207 -14.87 19.16 4.15
CA ASP A 207 -13.68 18.73 4.85
C ASP A 207 -13.51 17.22 4.75
N ILE A 208 -12.27 16.75 4.93
CA ILE A 208 -11.94 15.33 4.96
C ILE A 208 -11.62 14.93 6.40
N TYR A 209 -12.18 13.81 6.82
CA TYR A 209 -11.92 13.21 8.13
C TYR A 209 -11.18 11.90 7.95
N GLY A 210 -10.09 11.71 8.68
CA GLY A 210 -9.25 10.51 8.62
C GLY A 210 -9.10 9.86 9.98
N LEU A 211 -9.20 8.54 10.07
CA LEU A 211 -8.91 7.78 11.28
C LEU A 211 -7.41 7.47 11.35
N ASP A 212 -6.75 8.03 12.33
CA ASP A 212 -5.35 7.72 12.67
C ASP A 212 -5.29 6.51 13.61
N SER A 213 -4.90 5.36 13.08
CA SER A 213 -4.76 4.13 13.87
C SER A 213 -3.64 4.18 14.90
N SER A 214 -2.69 5.10 14.79
CA SER A 214 -1.59 5.23 15.76
C SER A 214 -2.06 5.82 17.09
N THR A 215 -3.09 6.67 17.04
CA THR A 215 -3.67 7.35 18.21
C THR A 215 -5.11 6.93 18.51
N GLY A 216 -5.76 6.24 17.57
CA GLY A 216 -7.19 5.90 17.65
C GLY A 216 -8.09 7.14 17.58
N ARG A 217 -7.65 8.23 16.96
CA ARG A 217 -8.36 9.50 16.87
C ARG A 217 -8.72 9.84 15.44
N ILE A 218 -9.76 10.64 15.26
CA ILE A 218 -10.09 11.24 13.98
C ILE A 218 -9.35 12.57 13.84
N VAL A 219 -8.66 12.73 12.72
CA VAL A 219 -8.06 13.98 12.29
C VAL A 219 -8.94 14.65 11.25
N ARG A 220 -9.02 15.98 11.26
CA ARG A 220 -9.77 16.77 10.28
C ARG A 220 -8.81 17.51 9.37
N LEU A 221 -9.11 17.49 8.08
CA LEU A 221 -8.44 18.29 7.07
C LEU A 221 -9.43 19.31 6.53
N ILE A 222 -9.15 20.58 6.77
CA ILE A 222 -9.96 21.72 6.31
C ILE A 222 -9.57 22.06 4.88
N PHE A 223 -10.57 22.26 4.01
CA PHE A 223 -10.33 22.71 2.65
C PHE A 223 -10.02 24.20 2.59
N GLU A 224 -8.75 24.54 2.40
CA GLU A 224 -8.26 25.91 2.16
C GLU A 224 -7.67 25.96 0.74
N ARG A 225 -8.45 26.44 -0.23
CA ARG A 225 -8.03 26.43 -1.65
C ARG A 225 -6.58 26.87 -1.85
N PRO A 226 -5.78 26.12 -2.61
CA PRO A 226 -6.16 24.97 -3.48
C PRO A 226 -5.98 23.59 -2.80
N ALA A 227 -5.67 23.52 -1.51
CA ALA A 227 -5.30 22.29 -0.84
C ALA A 227 -5.97 22.16 0.54
N TYR A 228 -5.77 21.01 1.17
CA TYR A 228 -6.22 20.76 2.54
C TYR A 228 -5.12 21.08 3.56
N ARG A 229 -5.54 21.50 4.75
CA ARG A 229 -4.69 21.71 5.92
C ARG A 229 -5.21 20.92 7.11
N VAL A 230 -4.32 20.33 7.89
CA VAL A 230 -4.69 19.62 9.12
C VAL A 230 -5.20 20.63 10.16
N ASP A 231 -6.33 20.33 10.77
CA ASP A 231 -6.88 21.10 11.90
C ASP A 231 -6.29 20.57 13.22
N GLU A 232 -5.31 21.28 13.74
CA GLU A 232 -4.63 20.92 14.99
C GLU A 232 -5.52 21.10 16.24
N HIS A 233 -6.65 21.81 16.11
CA HIS A 233 -7.58 22.07 17.21
C HIS A 233 -8.76 21.09 17.22
N PHE A 234 -8.88 20.26 16.21
CA PHE A 234 -9.93 19.25 16.14
C PHE A 234 -9.66 18.10 17.09
N LEU A 235 -10.53 17.94 18.09
CA LEU A 235 -10.40 16.90 19.11
C LEU A 235 -11.53 15.88 18.95
N CYS A 236 -11.21 14.69 18.44
CA CYS A 236 -12.18 13.61 18.26
C CYS A 236 -11.52 12.25 18.51
N GLY A 237 -11.75 11.68 19.66
CA GLY A 237 -11.18 10.38 20.04
C GLY A 237 -10.95 10.24 21.54
N PRO A 238 -10.26 9.21 21.98
CA PRO A 238 -10.01 8.94 23.40
C PRO A 238 -9.36 10.12 24.10
N GLY A 239 -9.90 10.47 25.29
CA GLY A 239 -9.42 11.58 26.09
C GLY A 239 -9.73 12.96 25.56
N ALA A 240 -10.62 13.12 24.57
CA ALA A 240 -11.13 14.42 24.17
C ALA A 240 -12.05 15.00 25.28
N PRO A 241 -12.00 16.32 25.55
CA PRO A 241 -12.91 16.95 26.49
C PRO A 241 -14.36 16.74 26.05
N GLY A 242 -15.23 16.19 26.91
CA GLY A 242 -16.63 15.88 26.59
C GLY A 242 -16.86 14.49 26.03
N ALA A 243 -15.80 13.74 25.69
CA ALA A 243 -15.93 12.32 25.35
C ALA A 243 -16.35 11.46 26.55
N ASP A 244 -16.56 12.11 27.71
CA ASP A 244 -16.88 11.50 29.01
C ASP A 244 -16.54 10.02 29.10
N MET A 245 -15.95 9.52 30.03
CA MET A 245 -15.55 8.14 30.36
C MET A 245 -16.10 6.95 29.53
N LEU A 246 -16.87 7.18 28.47
CA LEU A 246 -17.43 6.13 27.61
C LEU A 246 -16.44 5.65 26.53
N ILE A 247 -15.53 6.52 26.08
CA ILE A 247 -14.53 6.18 25.05
C ILE A 247 -13.17 6.02 25.71
N ASP A 248 -12.90 4.82 26.19
CA ASP A 248 -11.61 4.46 26.82
C ASP A 248 -10.60 3.89 25.79
N GLY A 249 -11.08 3.34 24.69
CA GLY A 249 -10.30 2.68 23.66
C GLY A 249 -10.11 3.50 22.38
N PRO A 250 -9.26 3.04 21.47
CA PRO A 250 -9.12 3.64 20.16
C PRO A 250 -10.43 3.51 19.36
N LEU A 251 -10.76 4.55 18.60
CA LEU A 251 -11.78 4.42 17.58
C LEU A 251 -11.29 3.44 16.49
N VAL A 252 -12.22 2.64 15.99
CA VAL A 252 -11.92 1.59 14.98
C VAL A 252 -12.46 1.93 13.62
N ASP A 253 -13.49 2.83 13.58
CA ASP A 253 -14.04 3.31 12.34
C ASP A 253 -14.65 4.70 12.47
N LEU A 254 -14.97 5.32 11.32
CA LEU A 254 -15.61 6.62 11.24
C LEU A 254 -16.63 6.68 10.10
N ALA A 255 -17.67 7.48 10.28
CA ALA A 255 -18.63 7.79 9.24
C ALA A 255 -18.95 9.29 9.21
N ALA A 256 -19.12 9.84 8.00
CA ALA A 256 -19.62 11.21 7.86
C ALA A 256 -21.09 11.26 8.26
N LEU A 257 -21.47 12.35 8.88
CA LEU A 257 -22.85 12.61 9.27
C LEU A 257 -23.55 13.48 8.22
N PRO A 258 -24.86 13.30 7.99
CA PRO A 258 -25.65 14.22 7.19
C PRO A 258 -25.73 15.60 7.87
N ARG A 259 -25.99 16.64 7.10
CA ARG A 259 -26.13 18.02 7.64
C ARG A 259 -27.22 18.11 8.70
N ASP A 260 -28.36 17.50 8.43
CA ASP A 260 -29.49 17.48 9.35
C ASP A 260 -29.41 16.22 10.23
N ASN A 261 -28.57 16.29 11.24
CA ASN A 261 -28.43 15.26 12.26
C ASN A 261 -28.86 15.86 13.63
N GLY A 262 -29.28 15.02 14.55
CA GLY A 262 -29.72 15.44 15.87
C GLY A 262 -28.61 16.04 16.76
N HIS A 263 -27.34 15.87 16.39
CA HIS A 263 -26.14 16.32 17.10
C HIS A 263 -25.45 17.48 16.39
N SER A 264 -26.21 18.36 15.72
CA SER A 264 -25.62 19.53 15.05
C SER A 264 -24.86 20.42 16.08
N PRO A 265 -23.61 20.84 15.79
CA PRO A 265 -22.94 20.89 14.50
C PRO A 265 -21.97 19.70 14.21
N ALA A 266 -22.24 18.50 14.72
CA ALA A 266 -21.42 17.33 14.41
C ALA A 266 -21.39 17.03 12.90
N THR A 267 -20.20 16.71 12.37
CA THR A 267 -19.96 16.46 10.96
C THR A 267 -19.45 15.04 10.71
N VAL A 268 -18.93 14.39 11.73
CA VAL A 268 -18.38 13.04 11.69
C VAL A 268 -18.70 12.32 13.00
N MET A 269 -18.86 11.04 12.92
CA MET A 269 -18.88 10.15 14.09
C MET A 269 -17.75 9.14 14.01
N GLY A 270 -17.23 8.72 15.16
CA GLY A 270 -16.35 7.57 15.31
C GLY A 270 -17.00 6.53 16.19
N ILE A 271 -16.57 5.27 16.07
CA ILE A 271 -17.03 4.15 16.90
C ILE A 271 -15.84 3.38 17.46
N ASP A 272 -15.95 2.89 18.68
CA ASP A 272 -14.99 1.97 19.29
C ASP A 272 -15.44 0.51 19.17
N GLN A 273 -14.61 -0.44 19.62
CA GLN A 273 -14.92 -1.88 19.59
C GLN A 273 -16.08 -2.27 20.53
N GLN A 274 -16.43 -1.43 21.49
CA GLN A 274 -17.51 -1.66 22.44
C GLN A 274 -18.87 -1.15 21.92
N GLY A 275 -18.89 -0.49 20.76
CA GLY A 275 -20.08 0.13 20.19
C GLY A 275 -20.42 1.50 20.79
N ASN A 276 -19.44 2.16 21.43
CA ASN A 276 -19.60 3.55 21.82
C ASN A 276 -19.32 4.46 20.61
N ILE A 277 -20.24 5.38 20.37
CA ILE A 277 -20.14 6.37 19.29
C ILE A 277 -19.73 7.71 19.88
N LEU A 278 -18.83 8.38 19.18
CA LEU A 278 -18.41 9.75 19.47
C LEU A 278 -18.79 10.65 18.30
N PHE A 279 -19.64 11.64 18.54
CA PHE A 279 -20.02 12.66 17.58
C PHE A 279 -19.10 13.86 17.71
N CYS A 280 -18.47 14.24 16.60
CA CYS A 280 -17.52 15.33 16.55
C CYS A 280 -17.83 16.30 15.43
N GLY A 281 -17.48 17.57 15.67
CA GLY A 281 -17.64 18.63 14.70
C GLY A 281 -16.73 19.81 15.00
N PRO A 282 -16.62 20.77 14.07
CA PRO A 282 -15.86 22.01 14.30
C PRO A 282 -16.40 22.79 15.49
N ASN A 283 -15.50 23.20 16.36
CA ASN A 283 -15.82 24.08 17.50
C ASN A 283 -16.92 23.56 18.45
N MET A 284 -17.09 22.25 18.55
CA MET A 284 -17.96 21.63 19.53
C MET A 284 -17.16 20.70 20.45
N ALA A 285 -17.66 20.51 21.67
CA ALA A 285 -17.22 19.42 22.52
C ALA A 285 -17.79 18.11 21.94
N PRO A 286 -17.01 17.02 21.83
CA PRO A 286 -17.53 15.73 21.40
C PRO A 286 -18.63 15.24 22.33
N GLU A 287 -19.67 14.63 21.75
CA GLU A 287 -20.77 13.99 22.47
C GLU A 287 -20.72 12.48 22.24
N SER A 288 -21.01 11.70 23.27
CA SER A 288 -20.94 10.24 23.17
C SER A 288 -22.26 9.56 23.51
N ILE A 289 -22.54 8.48 22.79
CA ILE A 289 -23.63 7.54 23.10
C ILE A 289 -23.10 6.11 23.03
N THR A 290 -23.79 5.19 23.70
CA THR A 290 -23.53 3.75 23.60
C THR A 290 -24.65 3.08 22.82
N LEU A 291 -24.31 2.35 21.76
CA LEU A 291 -25.25 1.51 21.04
C LEU A 291 -25.73 0.37 21.94
N ILE A 292 -27.02 0.04 21.82
CA ILE A 292 -27.53 -1.20 22.39
C ILE A 292 -26.86 -2.36 21.63
N PRO A 293 -26.06 -3.21 22.29
CA PRO A 293 -25.37 -4.30 21.58
C PRO A 293 -26.40 -5.32 21.05
N PRO A 294 -26.06 -6.10 20.02
CA PRO A 294 -26.79 -7.31 19.66
C PRO A 294 -26.84 -8.28 20.84
N ASP A 295 -27.81 -9.22 20.85
CA ASP A 295 -27.95 -10.22 21.92
C ASP A 295 -26.66 -11.03 22.15
N ALA A 296 -25.87 -11.26 21.12
CA ALA A 296 -24.57 -11.93 21.20
C ALA A 296 -23.41 -11.01 21.65
N GLY A 297 -23.66 -9.72 21.82
CA GLY A 297 -22.62 -8.70 22.00
C GLY A 297 -21.87 -8.36 20.71
N TRP A 298 -20.93 -7.44 20.79
CA TRP A 298 -19.97 -7.12 19.74
C TRP A 298 -18.79 -8.09 19.83
N VAL A 299 -18.32 -8.58 18.67
CA VAL A 299 -17.14 -9.45 18.63
C VAL A 299 -15.99 -8.77 17.86
N ASN A 300 -16.26 -8.26 16.67
CA ASN A 300 -15.27 -7.53 15.87
C ASN A 300 -15.95 -6.53 14.93
N LEU A 301 -16.13 -5.31 15.42
CA LEU A 301 -16.60 -4.20 14.61
C LEU A 301 -15.54 -3.84 13.58
N ALA A 302 -15.86 -4.01 12.30
CA ALA A 302 -14.93 -3.82 11.20
C ALA A 302 -15.21 -2.52 10.43
N ASP A 303 -16.49 -2.17 10.25
CA ASP A 303 -16.88 -1.02 9.44
C ASP A 303 -18.26 -0.49 9.81
N VAL A 304 -18.45 0.82 9.66
CA VAL A 304 -19.74 1.48 9.86
C VAL A 304 -20.05 2.46 8.75
N THR A 305 -21.32 2.53 8.39
CA THR A 305 -21.79 3.56 7.46
C THR A 305 -23.16 4.09 7.86
N VAL A 306 -23.41 5.37 7.58
CA VAL A 306 -24.68 6.05 7.87
C VAL A 306 -25.34 6.41 6.55
N ALA A 307 -26.55 5.93 6.34
CA ALA A 307 -27.35 6.26 5.17
C ALA A 307 -28.81 6.45 5.56
N SER A 308 -29.41 7.55 5.10
CA SER A 308 -30.84 7.86 5.31
C SER A 308 -31.30 7.70 6.77
N GLY A 309 -30.49 8.16 7.74
CA GLY A 309 -30.82 8.08 9.16
C GLY A 309 -30.72 6.68 9.77
N THR A 310 -30.10 5.75 9.07
CA THR A 310 -29.84 4.39 9.53
C THR A 310 -28.33 4.17 9.63
N LEU A 311 -27.87 3.63 10.74
CA LEU A 311 -26.50 3.18 10.92
C LEU A 311 -26.42 1.69 10.58
N TYR A 312 -25.49 1.33 9.75
CA TYR A 312 -25.14 -0.05 9.40
C TYR A 312 -23.79 -0.36 10.04
N VAL A 313 -23.70 -1.50 10.71
CA VAL A 313 -22.51 -1.94 11.44
C VAL A 313 -22.16 -3.33 10.97
N LEU A 314 -20.95 -3.51 10.47
CA LEU A 314 -20.39 -4.80 10.08
C LEU A 314 -19.64 -5.42 11.26
N ASP A 315 -20.04 -6.62 11.66
CA ASP A 315 -19.27 -7.50 12.53
C ASP A 315 -18.76 -8.69 11.69
N ILE A 316 -17.46 -8.80 11.52
CA ILE A 316 -16.85 -9.83 10.65
C ILE A 316 -16.67 -11.19 11.34
N GLN A 317 -16.62 -11.25 12.65
CA GLN A 317 -16.51 -12.51 13.38
C GLN A 317 -17.88 -13.15 13.67
N LEU A 318 -18.88 -12.34 13.90
CA LEU A 318 -20.27 -12.75 13.82
C LEU A 318 -20.80 -12.34 12.45
N PRO A 319 -20.50 -13.04 11.33
CA PRO A 319 -20.68 -12.51 9.99
C PRO A 319 -22.09 -11.94 9.82
N ALA A 320 -22.26 -10.68 10.21
CA ALA A 320 -23.52 -9.98 10.30
C ALA A 320 -23.39 -8.50 9.97
N VAL A 321 -24.41 -7.96 9.32
CA VAL A 321 -24.62 -6.53 9.20
C VAL A 321 -25.81 -6.15 10.06
N TRP A 322 -25.56 -5.30 11.04
CA TRP A 322 -26.57 -4.82 11.97
C TRP A 322 -27.10 -3.45 11.53
N ARG A 323 -28.40 -3.26 11.65
CA ARG A 323 -29.11 -2.03 11.29
C ARG A 323 -29.66 -1.35 12.54
N TYR A 324 -29.25 -0.11 12.80
CA TYR A 324 -29.82 0.76 13.83
C TYR A 324 -30.62 1.85 13.15
N ARG A 325 -31.93 1.89 13.42
CA ARG A 325 -32.76 2.98 12.98
C ARG A 325 -32.80 4.04 14.07
N GLY A 326 -32.71 5.31 13.68
CA GLY A 326 -32.76 6.44 14.60
C GLY A 326 -33.65 7.56 14.05
N ASN A 327 -34.00 8.49 14.94
CA ASN A 327 -34.52 9.79 14.53
C ASN A 327 -33.31 10.72 14.35
N GLY A 328 -32.90 10.94 13.09
CA GLY A 328 -31.60 11.54 12.81
C GLY A 328 -30.49 10.50 13.00
N VAL A 329 -29.60 10.71 13.96
CA VAL A 329 -28.47 9.79 14.26
C VAL A 329 -28.44 9.32 15.73
N ASP A 330 -29.57 9.34 16.43
CA ASP A 330 -29.63 8.96 17.85
C ASP A 330 -29.44 7.45 18.10
N PHE A 331 -29.72 6.59 17.13
CA PHE A 331 -29.51 5.13 17.14
C PHE A 331 -29.86 4.40 18.45
N VAL A 332 -30.85 4.88 19.18
CA VAL A 332 -31.24 4.36 20.52
C VAL A 332 -32.08 3.10 20.49
N GLN A 333 -32.44 2.62 19.31
CA GLN A 333 -33.22 1.38 19.16
C GLN A 333 -32.32 0.16 19.12
N ALA A 334 -32.85 -0.98 19.60
CA ALA A 334 -32.13 -2.26 19.47
C ALA A 334 -31.85 -2.59 17.99
N PRO A 335 -30.69 -3.17 17.68
CA PRO A 335 -30.29 -3.50 16.33
C PRO A 335 -31.21 -4.57 15.72
N ARG A 336 -31.28 -4.56 14.40
CA ARG A 336 -31.86 -5.64 13.60
C ARG A 336 -30.87 -6.12 12.58
N LEU A 337 -30.87 -7.41 12.28
CA LEU A 337 -30.10 -7.94 11.18
C LEU A 337 -30.55 -7.30 9.85
N TYR A 338 -29.60 -6.99 9.00
CA TYR A 338 -29.90 -6.56 7.63
C TYR A 338 -30.33 -7.75 6.77
N PHE A 339 -29.61 -8.87 6.88
CA PHE A 339 -29.94 -10.13 6.23
C PHE A 339 -30.63 -11.05 7.23
N ASP A 340 -31.91 -11.25 7.10
CA ASP A 340 -32.75 -12.05 8.01
C ASP A 340 -33.05 -13.47 7.48
N GLU A 341 -33.03 -13.66 6.15
CA GLU A 341 -33.32 -14.97 5.54
C GLU A 341 -32.06 -15.68 5.04
N GLN A 342 -31.17 -15.00 4.35
CA GLN A 342 -29.97 -15.56 3.78
C GLN A 342 -28.79 -14.58 3.93
N VAL A 343 -27.84 -14.95 4.76
CA VAL A 343 -26.62 -14.17 4.97
C VAL A 343 -25.60 -14.53 3.89
N PRO A 344 -25.08 -13.56 3.11
CA PRO A 344 -23.99 -13.82 2.18
C PRO A 344 -22.70 -14.12 2.92
N PRO A 345 -21.68 -14.68 2.27
CA PRO A 345 -20.38 -14.92 2.90
C PRO A 345 -19.70 -13.57 3.20
N LEU A 346 -19.70 -13.15 4.47
CA LEU A 346 -19.15 -11.86 4.93
C LEU A 346 -17.70 -11.97 5.44
N GLY A 347 -17.08 -13.16 5.39
CA GLY A 347 -15.77 -13.38 6.00
C GLY A 347 -14.61 -12.57 5.38
N ASP A 348 -14.74 -12.19 4.12
CA ASP A 348 -13.72 -11.41 3.39
C ASP A 348 -14.14 -9.94 3.16
N VAL A 349 -15.28 -9.53 3.73
CA VAL A 349 -15.77 -8.15 3.61
C VAL A 349 -14.96 -7.24 4.53
N VAL A 350 -14.47 -6.14 3.98
CA VAL A 350 -13.60 -5.19 4.70
C VAL A 350 -14.24 -3.81 4.90
N SER A 351 -15.31 -3.52 4.13
CA SER A 351 -16.03 -2.23 4.22
C SER A 351 -17.46 -2.37 3.70
N LEU A 352 -18.31 -1.44 4.12
CA LEU A 352 -19.69 -1.32 3.71
C LEU A 352 -19.93 0.04 3.02
N ALA A 353 -20.75 0.03 1.99
CA ALA A 353 -21.33 1.25 1.44
C ALA A 353 -22.82 1.05 1.17
N VAL A 354 -23.60 2.09 1.36
CA VAL A 354 -25.05 2.07 1.08
C VAL A 354 -25.36 3.12 0.03
N TYR A 355 -26.05 2.70 -1.01
CA TYR A 355 -26.57 3.61 -2.04
C TYR A 355 -28.02 3.25 -2.35
N GLY A 356 -28.93 4.18 -2.06
CA GLY A 356 -30.36 3.90 -2.11
C GLY A 356 -30.76 2.83 -1.07
N ASP A 357 -31.32 1.73 -1.55
CA ASP A 357 -31.69 0.57 -0.73
C ASP A 357 -30.68 -0.58 -0.81
N ASP A 358 -29.64 -0.42 -1.61
CA ASP A 358 -28.62 -1.44 -1.85
C ASP A 358 -27.42 -1.29 -0.91
N LEU A 359 -26.90 -2.41 -0.45
CA LEU A 359 -25.68 -2.54 0.34
C LEU A 359 -24.58 -3.16 -0.52
N PHE A 360 -23.40 -2.52 -0.49
CA PHE A 360 -22.22 -2.92 -1.25
C PHE A 360 -21.05 -3.25 -0.32
#